data_a7073aaad2365f2687dc2aa899ce9897
#
_entry.id   a7073aaad2365f2687dc2aa899ce9897
#
_cell.length_a   1.000
_cell.length_b   1.000
_cell.length_c   1.000
_cell.angle_alpha   90.00
_cell.angle_beta   90.00
_cell.angle_gamma   90.00
#
_symmetry.space_group_name_H-M   'P 1'
#
loop_
_entity.id
_entity.type
_entity.pdbx_description
1 polymer ?
#
loop_
_entity_poly.entity_id
_entity_poly.type
_entity_poly.pdbx_seq_one_letter_code
_entity_poly.pdbx_strand_id
1 'polypeptide(L)'
;MTHPGVEARARQSRGTSGDAIYRMVAAAVAARHPGGGTLVDVGCGTGNLWPFVRGSFDRYVGVDAVRYDGFPAGGEFVAADLDRGEIPLAAGSAEVVAAVETIEHLENPRAFVRALARAARPGGWVIVTTPNQLSLLSRATLLSRGEHNAFRDGSYPAHITALLEVDLRRIAAECGLADAAVEYSASGRLPLTGTHYPRWMSRLWPRGLSDNVLLAARKP
;
A
#
# COMPACT_ATOMS: atom_id res chain seq x y z
N MET A 1 5.77 22.95 2.16
CA MET A 1 7.12 22.46 2.52
C MET A 1 6.95 21.20 3.34
N THR A 2 7.57 20.11 2.95
CA THR A 2 7.59 18.85 3.68
C THR A 2 8.49 18.94 4.91
N HIS A 3 8.12 18.27 6.00
CA HIS A 3 8.94 18.24 7.22
C HIS A 3 10.23 17.43 6.92
N PRO A 4 11.42 17.88 7.35
CA PRO A 4 12.68 17.17 7.06
C PRO A 4 12.68 15.69 7.45
N GLY A 5 11.98 15.30 8.50
CA GLY A 5 11.81 13.91 8.93
C GLY A 5 11.01 13.04 7.94
N VAL A 6 10.01 13.61 7.24
CA VAL A 6 9.19 12.89 6.25
C VAL A 6 10.01 12.55 5.02
N GLU A 7 10.80 13.50 4.50
CA GLU A 7 11.68 13.24 3.37
C GLU A 7 12.76 12.18 3.70
N ALA A 8 13.32 12.23 4.93
CA ALA A 8 14.31 11.25 5.37
C ALA A 8 13.72 9.84 5.41
N ARG A 9 12.48 9.66 5.94
CA ARG A 9 11.76 8.39 5.95
C ARG A 9 11.45 7.90 4.53
N ALA A 10 10.95 8.79 3.67
CA ALA A 10 10.67 8.47 2.27
C ALA A 10 11.94 8.00 1.53
N ARG A 11 13.06 8.69 1.69
CA ARG A 11 14.34 8.27 1.08
C ARG A 11 14.86 6.94 1.62
N GLN A 12 14.66 6.64 2.90
CA GLN A 12 15.05 5.38 3.51
C GLN A 12 14.25 4.19 2.96
N SER A 13 12.97 4.37 2.62
CA SER A 13 12.13 3.35 1.98
C SER A 13 12.56 3.03 0.55
N ARG A 14 13.44 3.85 -0.06
CA ARG A 14 13.90 3.75 -1.46
C ARG A 14 12.79 3.85 -2.51
N GLY A 15 11.54 4.09 -2.12
CA GLY A 15 10.39 4.23 -3.02
C GLY A 15 10.11 3.00 -3.90
N THR A 16 10.43 1.79 -3.41
CA THR A 16 10.25 0.55 -4.17
C THR A 16 9.71 -0.56 -3.30
N SER A 17 8.87 -1.42 -3.86
CA SER A 17 8.35 -2.63 -3.23
C SER A 17 8.63 -3.87 -4.09
N GLY A 18 8.28 -5.06 -3.60
CA GLY A 18 8.50 -6.31 -4.34
C GLY A 18 7.46 -6.54 -5.43
N ASP A 19 7.88 -7.12 -6.56
CA ASP A 19 7.01 -7.49 -7.69
C ASP A 19 5.74 -8.28 -7.29
N ALA A 20 5.82 -9.12 -6.27
CA ALA A 20 4.67 -9.90 -5.80
C ALA A 20 3.55 -9.00 -5.28
N ILE A 21 3.90 -7.87 -4.66
CA ILE A 21 2.95 -6.87 -4.15
C ILE A 21 2.29 -6.14 -5.31
N TYR A 22 3.08 -5.66 -6.28
CA TYR A 22 2.53 -4.98 -7.46
C TYR A 22 1.60 -5.88 -8.27
N ARG A 23 1.93 -7.17 -8.42
CA ARG A 23 1.05 -8.16 -9.06
C ARG A 23 -0.23 -8.40 -8.28
N MET A 24 -0.17 -8.41 -6.94
CA MET A 24 -1.37 -8.50 -6.10
C MET A 24 -2.27 -7.28 -6.31
N VAL A 25 -1.71 -6.07 -6.33
CA VAL A 25 -2.47 -4.84 -6.60
C VAL A 25 -3.06 -4.86 -8.01
N ALA A 26 -2.28 -5.24 -9.03
CA ALA A 26 -2.76 -5.36 -10.41
C ALA A 26 -3.92 -6.35 -10.55
N ALA A 27 -3.85 -7.50 -9.87
CA ALA A 27 -4.94 -8.47 -9.84
C ALA A 27 -6.20 -7.91 -9.13
N ALA A 28 -6.02 -7.18 -8.02
CA ALA A 28 -7.12 -6.53 -7.31
C ALA A 28 -7.79 -5.44 -8.16
N VAL A 29 -7.01 -4.65 -8.92
CA VAL A 29 -7.49 -3.67 -9.89
C VAL A 29 -8.29 -4.37 -10.99
N ALA A 30 -7.72 -5.37 -11.66
CA ALA A 30 -8.37 -6.08 -12.76
C ALA A 30 -9.70 -6.74 -12.37
N ALA A 31 -9.81 -7.18 -11.12
CA ALA A 31 -11.05 -7.81 -10.61
C ALA A 31 -12.17 -6.79 -10.33
N ARG A 32 -11.86 -5.49 -10.21
CA ARG A 32 -12.79 -4.47 -9.69
C ARG A 32 -13.02 -3.28 -10.63
N HIS A 33 -12.05 -3.01 -11.49
CA HIS A 33 -12.05 -1.85 -12.37
C HIS A 33 -12.15 -2.30 -13.83
N PRO A 34 -13.18 -1.84 -14.57
CA PRO A 34 -13.41 -2.28 -15.95
C PRO A 34 -12.41 -1.69 -16.96
N GLY A 35 -11.62 -0.69 -16.54
CA GLY A 35 -10.65 0.01 -17.38
C GLY A 35 -11.01 1.47 -17.64
N GLY A 36 -10.00 2.23 -18.07
CA GLY A 36 -10.09 3.67 -18.34
C GLY A 36 -9.95 4.57 -17.11
N GLY A 37 -9.98 5.87 -17.32
CA GLY A 37 -9.93 6.87 -16.26
C GLY A 37 -8.56 7.03 -15.58
N THR A 38 -8.56 7.46 -14.33
CA THR A 38 -7.36 7.88 -13.60
C THR A 38 -7.01 6.92 -12.47
N LEU A 39 -5.75 6.48 -12.44
CA LEU A 39 -5.12 5.92 -11.25
C LEU A 39 -4.39 7.02 -10.48
N VAL A 40 -4.66 7.13 -9.19
CA VAL A 40 -3.85 7.90 -8.23
C VAL A 40 -3.05 6.92 -7.39
N ASP A 41 -1.73 7.00 -7.47
CA ASP A 41 -0.78 6.16 -6.71
C ASP A 41 -0.14 7.01 -5.60
N VAL A 42 -0.52 6.77 -4.35
CA VAL A 42 -0.14 7.58 -3.19
C VAL A 42 0.97 6.88 -2.41
N GLY A 43 2.09 7.58 -2.23
CA GLY A 43 3.35 6.97 -1.85
C GLY A 43 3.96 6.25 -3.05
N CYS A 44 3.89 6.87 -4.22
CA CYS A 44 4.20 6.24 -5.50
C CYS A 44 5.67 5.85 -5.68
N GLY A 45 6.59 6.42 -4.87
CA GLY A 45 8.01 6.19 -5.01
C GLY A 45 8.50 6.43 -6.44
N THR A 46 9.19 5.45 -7.00
CA THR A 46 9.66 5.47 -8.39
C THR A 46 8.58 5.17 -9.43
N GLY A 47 7.31 4.98 -9.02
CA GLY A 47 6.19 4.66 -9.91
C GLY A 47 6.16 3.21 -10.40
N ASN A 48 6.74 2.30 -9.64
CA ASN A 48 6.86 0.88 -10.02
C ASN A 48 5.53 0.11 -10.10
N LEU A 49 4.44 0.65 -9.57
CA LEU A 49 3.10 0.09 -9.79
C LEU A 49 2.65 0.27 -11.24
N TRP A 50 2.99 1.41 -11.87
CA TRP A 50 2.48 1.78 -13.18
C TRP A 50 2.71 0.72 -14.27
N PRO A 51 3.90 0.10 -14.45
CA PRO A 51 4.10 -0.95 -15.44
C PRO A 51 3.13 -2.13 -15.34
N PHE A 52 2.63 -2.44 -14.15
CA PHE A 52 1.73 -3.57 -13.89
C PHE A 52 0.26 -3.27 -14.19
N VAL A 53 -0.13 -1.99 -14.21
CA VAL A 53 -1.54 -1.56 -14.32
C VAL A 53 -1.82 -0.59 -15.47
N ARG A 54 -0.81 -0.12 -16.20
CA ARG A 54 -0.94 0.90 -17.23
C ARG A 54 -1.96 0.59 -18.32
N GLY A 55 -2.19 -0.69 -18.62
CA GLY A 55 -3.20 -1.11 -19.59
C GLY A 55 -4.65 -0.94 -19.12
N SER A 56 -4.86 -0.61 -17.85
CA SER A 56 -6.17 -0.44 -17.23
C SER A 56 -6.56 1.03 -17.00
N PHE A 57 -5.70 2.01 -17.33
CA PHE A 57 -5.95 3.42 -17.05
C PHE A 57 -5.48 4.31 -18.20
N ASP A 58 -6.16 5.44 -18.37
CA ASP A 58 -5.81 6.48 -19.35
C ASP A 58 -4.81 7.48 -18.76
N ARG A 59 -4.84 7.70 -17.44
CA ARG A 59 -4.04 8.69 -16.71
C ARG A 59 -3.44 8.11 -15.45
N TYR A 60 -2.17 8.46 -15.20
CA TYR A 60 -1.44 8.12 -13.99
C TYR A 60 -1.03 9.37 -13.23
N VAL A 61 -1.38 9.47 -11.96
CA VAL A 61 -0.98 10.53 -11.05
C VAL A 61 -0.28 9.89 -9.86
N GLY A 62 1.01 10.16 -9.72
CA GLY A 62 1.80 9.74 -8.56
C GLY A 62 1.86 10.86 -7.51
N VAL A 63 1.62 10.51 -6.26
CA VAL A 63 1.70 11.42 -5.11
C VAL A 63 2.75 10.92 -4.15
N ASP A 64 3.75 11.74 -3.80
CA ASP A 64 4.79 11.37 -2.83
C ASP A 64 5.43 12.63 -2.23
N ALA A 65 6.14 12.49 -1.11
CA ALA A 65 6.94 13.56 -0.51
C ALA A 65 8.16 13.92 -1.37
N VAL A 66 8.69 12.94 -2.11
CA VAL A 66 9.90 13.06 -2.94
C VAL A 66 9.64 12.55 -4.34
N ARG A 67 10.04 13.33 -5.35
CA ARG A 67 10.09 12.82 -6.72
C ARG A 67 11.39 12.06 -6.92
N TYR A 68 11.29 10.77 -7.17
CA TYR A 68 12.44 9.91 -7.45
C TYR A 68 12.83 9.94 -8.93
N ASP A 69 14.12 9.73 -9.19
CA ASP A 69 14.58 9.43 -10.55
C ASP A 69 13.93 8.14 -11.04
N GLY A 70 13.51 8.11 -12.29
CA GLY A 70 12.79 6.97 -12.86
C GLY A 70 11.27 7.02 -12.76
N PHE A 71 10.68 8.05 -12.12
CA PHE A 71 9.22 8.25 -12.18
C PHE A 71 8.74 8.30 -13.65
N PRO A 72 7.62 7.64 -14.01
CA PRO A 72 7.15 7.50 -15.39
C PRO A 72 7.03 8.83 -16.14
N ALA A 73 7.67 8.93 -17.31
CA ALA A 73 7.74 10.17 -18.10
C ALA A 73 6.36 10.72 -18.53
N GLY A 74 5.36 9.85 -18.69
CA GLY A 74 3.97 10.24 -19.01
C GLY A 74 3.07 10.44 -17.79
N GLY A 75 3.59 10.25 -16.57
CA GLY A 75 2.83 10.40 -15.35
C GLY A 75 2.88 11.85 -14.81
N GLU A 76 1.79 12.26 -14.19
CA GLU A 76 1.74 13.51 -13.41
C GLU A 76 2.25 13.26 -12.00
N PHE A 77 3.17 14.08 -11.52
CA PHE A 77 3.68 13.99 -10.14
C PHE A 77 3.16 15.15 -9.29
N VAL A 78 2.66 14.81 -8.11
CA VAL A 78 2.16 15.76 -7.11
C VAL A 78 2.95 15.58 -5.81
N ALA A 79 3.67 16.60 -5.40
CA ALA A 79 4.40 16.59 -4.12
C ALA A 79 3.43 16.78 -2.94
N ALA A 80 3.46 15.86 -1.97
CA ALA A 80 2.64 15.96 -0.77
C ALA A 80 3.33 15.34 0.45
N ASP A 81 3.10 15.95 1.61
CA ASP A 81 3.43 15.39 2.92
C ASP A 81 2.24 14.55 3.40
N LEU A 82 2.38 13.24 3.29
CA LEU A 82 1.28 12.30 3.57
C LEU A 82 0.92 12.20 5.06
N ASP A 83 1.83 12.57 5.98
CA ASP A 83 1.54 12.61 7.41
C ASP A 83 0.55 13.72 7.79
N ARG A 84 0.39 14.74 6.95
CA ARG A 84 -0.64 15.78 7.15
C ARG A 84 -2.07 15.28 6.90
N GLY A 85 -2.22 14.08 6.35
CA GLY A 85 -3.52 13.50 6.03
C GLY A 85 -4.26 14.24 4.92
N GLU A 86 -3.53 14.98 4.06
CA GLU A 86 -4.08 15.71 2.92
C GLU A 86 -3.37 15.30 1.64
N ILE A 87 -4.17 14.99 0.62
CA ILE A 87 -3.70 14.80 -0.75
C ILE A 87 -4.20 15.99 -1.57
N PRO A 88 -3.30 16.80 -2.17
CA PRO A 88 -3.68 18.04 -2.88
C PRO A 88 -4.26 17.73 -4.28
N LEU A 89 -5.28 16.89 -4.30
CA LEU A 89 -6.06 16.52 -5.49
C LEU A 89 -7.54 16.87 -5.27
N ALA A 90 -8.25 17.10 -6.36
CA ALA A 90 -9.68 17.30 -6.32
C ALA A 90 -10.40 16.07 -5.73
N ALA A 91 -11.43 16.28 -4.94
CA ALA A 91 -12.25 15.18 -4.45
C ALA A 91 -12.91 14.44 -5.63
N GLY A 92 -12.92 13.12 -5.58
CA GLY A 92 -13.55 12.31 -6.62
C GLY A 92 -12.81 12.31 -7.96
N SER A 93 -11.51 12.58 -7.98
CA SER A 93 -10.71 12.70 -9.21
C SER A 93 -10.17 11.37 -9.76
N ALA A 94 -10.35 10.25 -9.05
CA ALA A 94 -9.76 8.98 -9.43
C ALA A 94 -10.76 7.82 -9.42
N GLU A 95 -10.68 6.95 -10.40
CA GLU A 95 -11.37 5.65 -10.47
C GLU A 95 -10.79 4.68 -9.46
N VAL A 96 -9.47 4.67 -9.32
CA VAL A 96 -8.75 3.88 -8.33
C VAL A 96 -7.71 4.75 -7.64
N VAL A 97 -7.68 4.67 -6.31
CA VAL A 97 -6.63 5.25 -5.48
C VAL A 97 -5.86 4.09 -4.83
N ALA A 98 -4.61 3.94 -5.17
CA ALA A 98 -3.73 2.92 -4.61
C ALA A 98 -2.72 3.54 -3.63
N ALA A 99 -2.39 2.81 -2.58
CA ALA A 99 -1.29 3.12 -1.67
C ALA A 99 -0.55 1.81 -1.35
N VAL A 100 0.64 1.65 -1.94
CA VAL A 100 1.38 0.39 -1.90
C VAL A 100 2.52 0.51 -0.90
N GLU A 101 2.44 -0.27 0.21
CA GLU A 101 3.46 -0.25 1.28
C GLU A 101 3.77 1.20 1.73
N THR A 102 2.75 1.95 2.06
CA THR A 102 2.85 3.37 2.42
C THR A 102 2.29 3.66 3.80
N ILE A 103 1.15 3.05 4.15
CA ILE A 103 0.41 3.34 5.39
C ILE A 103 1.21 3.04 6.66
N GLU A 104 2.12 2.08 6.64
CA GLU A 104 3.01 1.71 7.73
C GLU A 104 4.08 2.75 8.04
N HIS A 105 4.34 3.67 7.11
CA HIS A 105 5.29 4.77 7.28
C HIS A 105 4.68 6.01 7.96
N LEU A 106 3.35 6.03 8.15
CA LEU A 106 2.62 7.22 8.54
C LEU A 106 2.19 7.19 10.02
N GLU A 107 2.22 8.35 10.65
CA GLU A 107 1.81 8.53 12.04
C GLU A 107 0.28 8.45 12.23
N ASN A 108 -0.48 8.88 11.21
CA ASN A 108 -1.94 8.89 11.27
C ASN A 108 -2.61 8.13 10.11
N PRO A 109 -2.70 6.78 10.21
CA PRO A 109 -3.31 5.95 9.17
C PRO A 109 -4.78 6.29 8.91
N ARG A 110 -5.53 6.77 9.92
CA ARG A 110 -6.93 7.16 9.75
C ARG A 110 -7.09 8.42 8.90
N ALA A 111 -6.26 9.44 9.15
CA ALA A 111 -6.26 10.65 8.32
C ALA A 111 -5.85 10.32 6.88
N PHE A 112 -4.87 9.45 6.71
CA PHE A 112 -4.41 9.00 5.41
C PHE A 112 -5.51 8.30 4.61
N VAL A 113 -6.19 7.29 5.19
CA VAL A 113 -7.27 6.57 4.49
C VAL A 113 -8.45 7.51 4.18
N ARG A 114 -8.77 8.49 5.05
CA ARG A 114 -9.76 9.54 4.70
C ARG A 114 -9.36 10.34 3.48
N ALA A 115 -8.07 10.69 3.35
CA ALA A 115 -7.58 11.41 2.18
C ALA A 115 -7.67 10.55 0.90
N LEU A 116 -7.34 9.26 0.98
CA LEU A 116 -7.53 8.32 -0.14
C LEU A 116 -9.02 8.23 -0.53
N ALA A 117 -9.91 8.05 0.44
CA ALA A 117 -11.35 7.98 0.22
C ALA A 117 -11.91 9.29 -0.40
N ARG A 118 -11.38 10.46 -0.01
CA ARG A 118 -11.74 11.73 -0.62
C ARG A 118 -11.32 11.81 -2.08
N ALA A 119 -10.12 11.36 -2.43
CA ALA A 119 -9.60 11.39 -3.80
C ALA A 119 -10.35 10.42 -4.73
N ALA A 120 -10.79 9.26 -4.23
CA ALA A 120 -11.60 8.33 -4.99
C ALA A 120 -12.97 8.95 -5.37
N ARG A 121 -13.45 8.70 -6.59
CA ARG A 121 -14.81 9.09 -7.02
C ARG A 121 -15.88 8.20 -6.37
N PRO A 122 -17.15 8.61 -6.31
CA PRO A 122 -18.24 7.71 -5.97
C PRO A 122 -18.21 6.48 -6.88
N GLY A 123 -18.35 5.29 -6.30
CA GLY A 123 -18.20 4.01 -6.99
C GLY A 123 -16.75 3.59 -7.28
N GLY A 124 -15.75 4.43 -7.02
CA GLY A 124 -14.33 4.13 -7.18
C GLY A 124 -13.75 3.26 -6.07
N TRP A 125 -12.51 2.83 -6.23
CA TRP A 125 -11.84 1.89 -5.32
C TRP A 125 -10.64 2.52 -4.62
N VAL A 126 -10.49 2.20 -3.35
CA VAL A 126 -9.29 2.47 -2.55
C VAL A 126 -8.60 1.13 -2.29
N ILE A 127 -7.32 1.03 -2.66
CA ILE A 127 -6.51 -0.18 -2.50
C ILE A 127 -5.28 0.19 -1.67
N VAL A 128 -5.11 -0.49 -0.53
CA VAL A 128 -3.99 -0.26 0.40
C VAL A 128 -3.27 -1.56 0.67
N THR A 129 -1.95 -1.58 0.57
CA THR A 129 -1.14 -2.72 1.03
C THR A 129 -0.26 -2.33 2.21
N THR A 130 0.09 -3.31 3.01
CA THR A 130 1.02 -3.18 4.14
C THR A 130 1.61 -4.55 4.51
N PRO A 131 2.73 -4.62 5.25
CA PRO A 131 3.25 -5.89 5.74
C PRO A 131 2.23 -6.65 6.59
N ASN A 132 2.13 -7.96 6.35
CA ASN A 132 1.21 -8.85 7.06
C ASN A 132 1.78 -9.28 8.42
N GLN A 133 1.28 -8.68 9.50
CA GLN A 133 1.72 -9.01 10.85
C GLN A 133 1.27 -10.40 11.33
N LEU A 134 0.33 -11.03 10.61
CA LEU A 134 -0.19 -12.37 10.93
C LEU A 134 0.53 -13.48 10.15
N SER A 135 1.53 -13.15 9.34
CA SER A 135 2.40 -14.15 8.71
C SER A 135 3.14 -14.99 9.76
N LEU A 136 3.44 -16.24 9.44
CA LEU A 136 4.21 -17.11 10.34
C LEU A 136 5.56 -16.49 10.69
N LEU A 137 6.23 -15.85 9.73
CA LEU A 137 7.49 -15.16 9.96
C LEU A 137 7.32 -14.02 10.98
N SER A 138 6.31 -13.15 10.81
CA SER A 138 6.08 -12.02 11.72
C SER A 138 5.69 -12.49 13.13
N ARG A 139 4.84 -13.53 13.22
CA ARG A 139 4.45 -14.13 14.51
C ARG A 139 5.63 -14.81 15.22
N ALA A 140 6.47 -15.54 14.49
CA ALA A 140 7.66 -16.16 15.05
C ALA A 140 8.65 -15.10 15.57
N THR A 141 8.83 -14.00 14.82
CA THR A 141 9.69 -12.89 15.23
C THR A 141 9.12 -12.18 16.46
N LEU A 142 7.81 -11.95 16.51
CA LEU A 142 7.15 -11.36 17.68
C LEU A 142 7.34 -12.22 18.94
N LEU A 143 7.15 -13.53 18.83
CA LEU A 143 7.31 -14.45 19.98
C LEU A 143 8.77 -14.58 20.45
N SER A 144 9.74 -14.49 19.54
CA SER A 144 11.14 -14.67 19.86
C SER A 144 11.88 -13.38 20.22
N ARG A 145 11.44 -12.22 19.70
CA ARG A 145 12.14 -10.93 19.81
C ARG A 145 11.28 -9.79 20.37
N GLY A 146 9.96 -9.99 20.53
CA GLY A 146 9.03 -8.97 21.02
C GLY A 146 8.64 -7.93 19.98
N GLU A 147 9.01 -8.11 18.70
CA GLU A 147 8.72 -7.15 17.62
C GLU A 147 8.26 -7.85 16.33
N HIS A 148 7.45 -7.20 15.53
CA HIS A 148 7.04 -7.73 14.22
C HIS A 148 8.19 -7.70 13.21
N ASN A 149 8.25 -8.68 12.31
CA ASN A 149 9.37 -8.84 11.38
C ASN A 149 9.65 -7.60 10.52
N ALA A 150 8.62 -6.88 10.08
CA ALA A 150 8.76 -5.67 9.26
C ALA A 150 9.03 -4.38 10.10
N PHE A 151 8.99 -4.47 11.43
CA PHE A 151 9.11 -3.32 12.36
C PHE A 151 10.28 -3.45 13.31
N ARG A 152 11.33 -4.14 12.89
CA ARG A 152 12.59 -4.26 13.65
C ARG A 152 13.42 -2.99 13.56
N ASP A 153 14.39 -2.83 14.46
CA ASP A 153 15.32 -1.69 14.50
C ASP A 153 15.90 -1.30 13.12
N GLY A 154 16.21 -2.29 12.27
CA GLY A 154 16.70 -2.05 10.92
C GLY A 154 15.69 -1.42 9.96
N SER A 155 14.39 -1.42 10.31
CA SER A 155 13.32 -0.79 9.55
C SER A 155 12.90 0.57 10.13
N TYR A 156 13.34 0.89 11.34
CA TYR A 156 13.07 2.18 11.98
C TYR A 156 14.05 3.25 11.45
N PRO A 157 13.64 4.51 11.23
CA PRO A 157 12.32 5.07 11.44
C PRO A 157 11.37 4.99 10.22
N ALA A 158 11.65 4.16 9.21
CA ALA A 158 10.77 4.06 8.06
C ALA A 158 9.42 3.42 8.45
N HIS A 159 9.43 2.25 9.10
CA HIS A 159 8.20 1.59 9.55
C HIS A 159 7.89 1.96 11.01
N ILE A 160 6.78 2.67 11.22
CA ILE A 160 6.36 3.18 12.52
C ILE A 160 4.97 2.69 12.96
N THR A 161 4.10 2.31 12.03
CA THR A 161 2.70 1.96 12.31
C THR A 161 2.38 0.54 11.85
N ALA A 162 2.41 -0.41 12.78
CA ALA A 162 2.02 -1.80 12.52
C ALA A 162 0.48 -1.92 12.53
N LEU A 163 -0.10 -2.41 11.43
CA LEU A 163 -1.54 -2.62 11.29
C LEU A 163 -1.86 -4.09 11.05
N LEU A 164 -2.93 -4.55 11.68
CA LEU A 164 -3.53 -5.84 11.41
C LEU A 164 -4.63 -5.71 10.33
N GLU A 165 -5.01 -6.82 9.75
CA GLU A 165 -6.18 -6.91 8.85
C GLU A 165 -7.44 -6.29 9.46
N VAL A 166 -7.68 -6.53 10.75
CA VAL A 166 -8.84 -6.01 11.46
C VAL A 166 -8.80 -4.48 11.57
N ASP A 167 -7.60 -3.90 11.73
CA ASP A 167 -7.44 -2.45 11.80
C ASP A 167 -7.69 -1.81 10.43
N LEU A 168 -7.19 -2.41 9.36
CA LEU A 168 -7.47 -1.95 8.00
C LEU A 168 -8.97 -1.92 7.70
N ARG A 169 -9.71 -2.98 8.05
CA ARG A 169 -11.17 -3.06 7.87
C ARG A 169 -11.92 -1.99 8.69
N ARG A 170 -11.51 -1.79 9.95
CA ARG A 170 -12.12 -0.78 10.84
C ARG A 170 -11.87 0.62 10.32
N ILE A 171 -10.62 0.94 9.95
CA ILE A 171 -10.25 2.24 9.39
C ILE A 171 -11.03 2.52 8.10
N ALA A 172 -11.16 1.53 7.20
CA ALA A 172 -11.94 1.69 5.97
C ALA A 172 -13.42 2.03 6.27
N ALA A 173 -14.05 1.29 7.19
CA ALA A 173 -15.43 1.54 7.60
C ALA A 173 -15.60 2.92 8.27
N GLU A 174 -14.70 3.30 9.17
CA GLU A 174 -14.67 4.63 9.83
C GLU A 174 -14.49 5.77 8.81
N CYS A 175 -13.84 5.50 7.68
CA CYS A 175 -13.65 6.46 6.58
C CYS A 175 -14.78 6.44 5.53
N GLY A 176 -15.87 5.72 5.79
CA GLY A 176 -17.04 5.66 4.91
C GLY A 176 -16.84 4.79 3.65
N LEU A 177 -15.86 3.89 3.65
CA LEU A 177 -15.66 2.93 2.58
C LEU A 177 -16.49 1.66 2.83
N ALA A 178 -17.06 1.10 1.77
CA ALA A 178 -17.86 -0.12 1.77
C ALA A 178 -17.15 -1.29 1.05
N ASP A 179 -17.76 -2.46 1.03
CA ASP A 179 -17.32 -3.64 0.28
C ASP A 179 -15.86 -4.04 0.56
N ALA A 180 -15.39 -3.86 1.80
CA ALA A 180 -14.01 -4.09 2.18
C ALA A 180 -13.60 -5.57 2.06
N ALA A 181 -12.80 -5.89 1.05
CA ALA A 181 -12.18 -7.20 0.83
C ALA A 181 -10.71 -7.19 1.23
N VAL A 182 -10.24 -8.30 1.80
CA VAL A 182 -8.83 -8.49 2.15
C VAL A 182 -8.24 -9.63 1.34
N GLU A 183 -7.07 -9.38 0.76
CA GLU A 183 -6.31 -10.30 -0.06
C GLU A 183 -4.86 -10.39 0.45
N TYR A 184 -4.13 -11.40 0.01
CA TYR A 184 -2.76 -11.66 0.44
C TYR A 184 -1.85 -11.93 -0.74
N SER A 185 -0.55 -11.61 -0.61
CA SER A 185 0.42 -11.66 -1.70
C SER A 185 0.70 -13.08 -2.25
N ALA A 186 0.24 -14.12 -1.56
CA ALA A 186 0.61 -15.52 -1.84
C ALA A 186 2.14 -15.70 -2.02
N SER A 187 2.91 -14.88 -1.32
CA SER A 187 4.37 -14.87 -1.28
C SER A 187 4.80 -14.56 0.15
N GLY A 188 5.40 -15.52 0.83
CA GLY A 188 5.89 -15.37 2.19
C GLY A 188 7.20 -16.10 2.38
N ARG A 189 8.08 -15.53 3.20
CA ARG A 189 9.40 -16.06 3.52
C ARG A 189 9.30 -17.14 4.58
N LEU A 190 10.04 -18.22 4.38
CA LEU A 190 10.22 -19.22 5.43
C LEU A 190 11.08 -18.63 6.56
N PRO A 191 10.66 -18.77 7.84
CA PRO A 191 11.46 -18.35 8.98
C PRO A 191 12.87 -18.96 8.93
N LEU A 192 13.88 -18.18 9.30
CA LEU A 192 15.28 -18.57 9.38
C LEU A 192 15.94 -18.93 8.03
N THR A 193 15.29 -18.66 6.91
CA THR A 193 15.83 -18.93 5.56
C THR A 193 15.74 -17.70 4.66
N GLY A 194 16.45 -17.71 3.52
CA GLY A 194 16.30 -16.72 2.44
C GLY A 194 15.25 -17.10 1.39
N THR A 195 14.53 -18.22 1.58
CA THR A 195 13.61 -18.78 0.60
C THR A 195 12.16 -18.43 0.89
N HIS A 196 11.30 -18.55 -0.12
CA HIS A 196 9.85 -18.36 0.00
C HIS A 196 9.11 -19.67 0.02
N TYR A 197 7.93 -19.68 0.66
CA TYR A 197 7.01 -20.83 0.54
C TYR A 197 6.64 -21.06 -0.93
N PRO A 198 6.48 -22.31 -1.37
CA PRO A 198 5.87 -22.63 -2.66
C PRO A 198 4.51 -21.94 -2.81
N ARG A 199 4.24 -21.34 -3.97
CA ARG A 199 2.99 -20.56 -4.19
C ARG A 199 1.71 -21.34 -3.91
N TRP A 200 1.71 -22.66 -4.18
CA TRP A 200 0.55 -23.50 -3.88
C TRP A 200 0.26 -23.57 -2.36
N MET A 201 1.30 -23.67 -1.52
CA MET A 201 1.14 -23.63 -0.05
C MET A 201 0.59 -22.28 0.41
N SER A 202 1.16 -21.18 -0.09
CA SER A 202 0.70 -19.83 0.27
C SER A 202 -0.75 -19.57 -0.16
N ARG A 203 -1.25 -20.26 -1.20
CA ARG A 203 -2.66 -20.21 -1.60
C ARG A 203 -3.60 -21.01 -0.68
N LEU A 204 -3.10 -22.11 -0.07
CA LEU A 204 -3.91 -22.90 0.87
C LEU A 204 -4.10 -22.19 2.22
N TRP A 205 -3.11 -21.43 2.66
CA TRP A 205 -3.20 -20.63 3.88
C TRP A 205 -2.62 -19.22 3.69
N PRO A 206 -3.30 -18.36 2.90
CA PRO A 206 -2.75 -17.06 2.48
C PRO A 206 -2.39 -16.16 3.65
N ARG A 207 -3.25 -16.10 4.69
CA ARG A 207 -3.05 -15.28 5.88
C ARG A 207 -1.76 -15.62 6.63
N GLY A 208 -1.40 -16.91 6.73
CA GLY A 208 -0.20 -17.34 7.46
C GLY A 208 1.06 -17.34 6.61
N LEU A 209 0.94 -17.56 5.31
CA LEU A 209 2.06 -17.81 4.40
C LEU A 209 2.27 -16.69 3.35
N SER A 210 1.81 -15.47 3.67
CA SER A 210 2.06 -14.27 2.85
C SER A 210 2.67 -13.17 3.70
N ASP A 211 3.69 -12.50 3.19
CA ASP A 211 4.37 -11.40 3.88
C ASP A 211 3.60 -10.08 3.81
N ASN A 212 2.66 -9.94 2.85
CA ASN A 212 1.90 -8.70 2.65
C ASN A 212 0.41 -8.98 2.56
N VAL A 213 -0.36 -8.00 3.00
CA VAL A 213 -1.83 -7.96 2.97
C VAL A 213 -2.30 -6.76 2.17
N LEU A 214 -3.40 -6.92 1.47
CA LEU A 214 -4.09 -5.87 0.71
C LEU A 214 -5.50 -5.71 1.24
N LEU A 215 -5.93 -4.48 1.44
CA LEU A 215 -7.32 -4.09 1.57
C LEU A 215 -7.77 -3.42 0.27
N ALA A 216 -8.86 -3.87 -0.32
CA ALA A 216 -9.61 -3.16 -1.34
C ALA A 216 -10.98 -2.79 -0.81
N ALA A 217 -11.35 -1.51 -0.88
CA ALA A 217 -12.64 -1.03 -0.40
C ALA A 217 -13.23 -0.01 -1.38
N ARG A 218 -14.55 0.03 -1.49
CA ARG A 218 -15.26 0.86 -2.46
C ARG A 218 -15.77 2.14 -1.80
N LYS A 219 -15.65 3.26 -2.48
CA LYS A 219 -16.37 4.48 -2.09
C LYS A 219 -17.83 4.38 -2.57
N PRO A 220 -18.82 4.51 -1.68
CA PRO A 220 -20.24 4.52 -2.04
C PRO A 220 -20.61 5.64 -3.01
#